data_a859a98d7cf372f0acb6f652400569d7
#
_entry.id   a859a98d7cf372f0acb6f652400569d7
#
_cell.length_a   1.000
_cell.length_b   1.000
_cell.length_c   1.000
_cell.angle_alpha   90.00
_cell.angle_beta   90.00
_cell.angle_gamma   90.00
#
_symmetry.space_group_name_H-M   'P 1'
#
loop_
_entity.id
_entity.type
_entity.pdbx_description
1 polymer ?
#
loop_
_entity_poly.entity_id
_entity_poly.type
_entity_poly.pdbx_seq_one_letter_code
_entity_poly.pdbx_strand_id
1 'polypeptide(L)'
;MSIVSELSVNTPVVLVLTTLPDSEAASALAQQVIDTRLAACVTEFGMVKSRYRWNGKVEAAEELQLLFKTSLARSDELTRFIEANHPYETPEIVSWQADASAAYGQWITAETQRPLNV
;
A
#
# COMPACT_ATOMS: atom_id res chain seq x y z
N MET A 1 -23.53 24.80 9.10
CA MET A 1 -23.80 24.13 9.48
C MET A 1 -23.63 22.82 9.16
N SER A 2 -23.85 22.28 9.77
CA SER A 2 -23.35 21.09 9.92
C SER A 2 -23.82 20.01 9.05
N ILE A 3 -24.94 20.09 8.45
CA ILE A 3 -25.41 19.04 7.58
C ILE A 3 -24.53 18.84 6.37
N VAL A 4 -24.07 19.92 5.78
CA VAL A 4 -23.16 19.83 4.66
C VAL A 4 -21.86 19.17 5.09
N SER A 5 -21.36 19.54 6.26
CA SER A 5 -20.14 18.94 6.78
C SER A 5 -20.30 17.45 7.02
N GLU A 6 -21.45 17.05 7.53
CA GLU A 6 -21.70 15.64 7.80
C GLU A 6 -21.80 14.84 6.51
N LEU A 7 -22.40 15.42 5.47
CA LEU A 7 -22.49 14.75 4.18
C LEU A 7 -21.17 14.69 3.46
N SER A 8 -20.22 15.55 3.86
CA SER A 8 -18.92 15.63 3.23
C SER A 8 -17.83 14.96 4.04
N VAL A 9 -18.22 14.05 4.95
CA VAL A 9 -17.22 13.39 5.78
C VAL A 9 -16.25 12.59 4.93
N ASN A 10 -15.02 12.53 5.38
CA ASN A 10 -13.97 11.77 4.72
C ASN A 10 -14.24 10.29 4.84
N THR A 11 -13.67 9.55 3.93
CA THR A 11 -13.74 8.10 3.94
C THR A 11 -12.40 7.57 4.41
N PRO A 12 -12.37 6.69 5.42
CA PRO A 12 -11.09 6.14 5.86
C PRO A 12 -10.51 5.18 4.83
N VAL A 13 -9.19 5.25 4.67
CA VAL A 13 -8.45 4.37 3.81
C VAL A 13 -7.21 3.88 4.56
N VAL A 14 -6.51 2.90 3.99
CA VAL A 14 -5.26 2.42 4.57
C VAL A 14 -4.14 2.63 3.55
N LEU A 15 -3.04 3.17 4.04
CA LEU A 15 -1.83 3.36 3.25
C LEU A 15 -0.83 2.30 3.69
N VAL A 16 -0.20 1.63 2.74
CA VAL A 16 0.78 0.58 3.02
C VAL A 16 2.06 0.91 2.28
N LEU A 17 3.14 1.03 3.02
CA LEU A 17 4.44 1.42 2.50
C LEU A 17 5.37 0.22 2.52
N THR A 18 6.10 0.00 1.42
CA THR A 18 7.14 -1.02 1.36
C THR A 18 8.27 -0.53 0.45
N THR A 19 9.40 -1.22 0.51
CA THR A 19 10.54 -0.92 -0.35
C THR A 19 10.97 -2.19 -1.06
N LEU A 20 11.40 -2.06 -2.30
CA LEU A 20 11.84 -3.17 -3.13
C LEU A 20 13.27 -2.90 -3.61
N PRO A 21 14.04 -3.94 -3.93
CA PRO A 21 15.44 -3.74 -4.31
C PRO A 21 15.64 -3.00 -5.63
N ASP A 22 14.68 -3.11 -6.55
CA ASP A 22 14.83 -2.49 -7.87
C ASP A 22 13.47 -2.27 -8.51
N SER A 23 13.48 -1.61 -9.66
CA SER A 23 12.24 -1.26 -10.35
C SER A 23 11.53 -2.46 -10.93
N GLU A 24 12.25 -3.51 -11.29
CA GLU A 24 11.64 -4.71 -11.83
C GLU A 24 10.79 -5.41 -10.76
N ALA A 25 11.37 -5.60 -9.57
CA ALA A 25 10.63 -6.19 -8.46
C ALA A 25 9.44 -5.33 -8.06
N ALA A 26 9.63 -4.02 -8.03
CA ALA A 26 8.56 -3.09 -7.66
C ALA A 26 7.42 -3.13 -8.68
N SER A 27 7.72 -3.12 -9.97
CA SER A 27 6.71 -3.15 -11.01
C SER A 27 5.93 -4.47 -10.96
N ALA A 28 6.62 -5.58 -10.73
CA ALA A 28 5.95 -6.88 -10.66
C ALA A 28 4.98 -6.93 -9.50
N LEU A 29 5.41 -6.49 -8.32
CA LEU A 29 4.55 -6.50 -7.15
C LEU A 29 3.36 -5.55 -7.32
N ALA A 30 3.62 -4.35 -7.81
CA ALA A 30 2.57 -3.36 -8.02
C ALA A 30 1.49 -3.89 -8.98
N GLN A 31 1.92 -4.52 -10.07
CA GLN A 31 0.99 -5.05 -11.06
C GLN A 31 0.13 -6.17 -10.47
N GLN A 32 0.75 -7.08 -9.73
CA GLN A 32 0.02 -8.18 -9.10
C GLN A 32 -1.02 -7.66 -8.12
N VAL A 33 -0.66 -6.64 -7.34
CA VAL A 33 -1.57 -6.09 -6.33
C VAL A 33 -2.77 -5.40 -7.01
N ILE A 34 -2.53 -4.66 -8.08
CA ILE A 34 -3.62 -3.99 -8.80
C ILE A 34 -4.50 -5.03 -9.48
N ASP A 35 -3.90 -6.03 -10.11
CA ASP A 35 -4.67 -7.06 -10.82
C ASP A 35 -5.58 -7.86 -9.90
N THR A 36 -5.17 -8.05 -8.66
CA THR A 36 -5.97 -8.81 -7.67
C THR A 36 -6.90 -7.92 -6.86
N ARG A 37 -6.94 -6.63 -7.14
CA ARG A 37 -7.78 -5.65 -6.44
C ARG A 37 -7.47 -5.53 -4.97
N LEU A 38 -6.25 -5.85 -4.57
CA LEU A 38 -5.83 -5.68 -3.17
C LEU A 38 -5.51 -4.22 -2.84
N ALA A 39 -5.23 -3.41 -3.85
CA ALA A 39 -5.12 -1.97 -3.69
C ALA A 39 -5.72 -1.31 -4.93
N ALA A 40 -6.23 -0.10 -4.74
CA ALA A 40 -6.79 0.68 -5.83
C ALA A 40 -5.71 1.45 -6.58
N CYS A 41 -4.62 1.76 -5.89
CA CYS A 41 -3.59 2.64 -6.43
C CYS A 41 -2.25 2.28 -5.81
N VAL A 42 -1.20 2.34 -6.61
CA VAL A 42 0.18 2.16 -6.13
C VAL A 42 0.98 3.33 -6.67
N THR A 43 1.65 4.05 -5.79
CA THR A 43 2.51 5.17 -6.18
C THR A 43 3.97 4.77 -5.96
N GLU A 44 4.81 4.97 -6.97
CA GLU A 44 6.24 4.79 -6.83
C GLU A 44 6.84 6.14 -6.47
N PHE A 45 7.53 6.18 -5.34
CA PHE A 45 8.22 7.41 -4.95
C PHE A 45 9.61 7.52 -5.57
N GLY A 46 10.09 6.45 -6.22
CA GLY A 46 11.41 6.43 -6.81
C GLY A 46 12.42 5.82 -5.86
N MET A 47 13.70 5.96 -6.21
CA MET A 47 14.77 5.35 -5.44
C MET A 47 15.04 6.17 -4.20
N VAL A 48 15.20 5.48 -3.08
CA VAL A 48 15.54 6.07 -1.78
C VAL A 48 16.75 5.36 -1.23
N LYS A 49 17.51 6.03 -0.36
CA LYS A 49 18.64 5.41 0.31
C LYS A 49 18.25 5.14 1.74
N SER A 50 18.31 3.85 2.12
CA SER A 50 17.95 3.41 3.47
C SER A 50 19.21 3.01 4.22
N ARG A 51 19.27 3.37 5.51
CA ARG A 51 20.32 2.93 6.41
C ARG A 51 19.68 2.21 7.56
N TYR A 52 20.18 1.04 7.90
CA TYR A 52 19.53 0.19 8.90
C TYR A 52 20.54 -0.76 9.53
N ARG A 53 20.13 -1.38 10.63
CA ARG A 53 20.95 -2.40 11.29
C ARG A 53 20.46 -3.78 10.88
N TRP A 54 21.42 -4.62 10.51
CA TRP A 54 21.10 -5.98 10.11
C TRP A 54 22.27 -6.87 10.54
N ASN A 55 21.97 -7.91 11.32
CA ASN A 55 22.99 -8.85 11.83
C ASN A 55 24.14 -8.14 12.53
N GLY A 56 23.80 -7.13 13.34
CA GLY A 56 24.80 -6.41 14.14
C GLY A 56 25.61 -5.37 13.39
N LYS A 57 25.30 -5.13 12.13
CA LYS A 57 26.04 -4.18 11.29
C LYS A 57 25.12 -3.10 10.79
N VAL A 58 25.71 -1.95 10.46
CA VAL A 58 24.97 -0.87 9.80
C VAL A 58 25.11 -1.08 8.29
N GLU A 59 23.98 -1.18 7.62
CA GLU A 59 23.93 -1.37 6.18
C GLU A 59 23.33 -0.15 5.51
N ALA A 60 23.63 0.02 4.24
CA ALA A 60 23.00 1.05 3.41
C ALA A 60 22.62 0.41 2.09
N ALA A 61 21.43 0.72 1.61
CA ALA A 61 20.94 0.18 0.37
C ALA A 61 20.12 1.22 -0.36
N GLU A 62 20.14 1.16 -1.69
CA GLU A 62 19.21 1.92 -2.51
C GLU A 62 18.02 1.02 -2.80
N GLU A 63 16.83 1.57 -2.59
CA GLU A 63 15.61 0.80 -2.72
C GLU A 63 14.57 1.64 -3.42
N LEU A 64 13.62 0.99 -4.08
CA LEU A 64 12.49 1.68 -4.67
C LEU A 64 11.32 1.63 -3.69
N GLN A 65 10.73 2.77 -3.38
CA GLN A 65 9.69 2.89 -2.38
C GLN A 65 8.32 2.93 -3.04
N LEU A 66 7.40 2.10 -2.54
CA LEU A 66 6.03 2.01 -3.03
C LEU A 66 5.05 2.36 -1.92
N LEU A 67 4.00 3.08 -2.30
CA LEU A 67 2.89 3.36 -1.41
C LEU A 67 1.61 2.83 -2.04
N PHE A 68 0.99 1.87 -1.37
CA PHE A 68 -0.28 1.29 -1.78
C PHE A 68 -1.42 2.01 -1.07
N LYS A 69 -2.55 2.17 -1.75
CA LYS A 69 -3.74 2.77 -1.16
C LYS A 69 -4.87 1.78 -1.30
N THR A 70 -5.46 1.39 -0.16
CA THR A 70 -6.48 0.35 -0.15
C THR A 70 -7.56 0.68 0.87
N SER A 71 -8.60 -0.15 0.91
CA SER A 71 -9.68 -0.01 1.86
C SER A 71 -9.34 -0.73 3.16
N LEU A 72 -10.06 -0.38 4.23
CA LEU A 72 -9.92 -1.07 5.51
C LEU A 72 -10.18 -2.56 5.35
N ALA A 73 -11.15 -2.92 4.51
CA ALA A 73 -11.55 -4.30 4.34
C ALA A 73 -10.47 -5.17 3.71
N ARG A 74 -9.56 -4.57 2.93
CA ARG A 74 -8.55 -5.35 2.19
C ARG A 74 -7.15 -5.20 2.75
N SER A 75 -6.95 -4.36 3.76
CA SER A 75 -5.58 -4.03 4.19
C SER A 75 -4.82 -5.21 4.75
N ASP A 76 -5.47 -6.07 5.54
CA ASP A 76 -4.78 -7.24 6.10
C ASP A 76 -4.37 -8.22 5.01
N GLU A 77 -5.25 -8.44 4.06
CA GLU A 77 -4.96 -9.33 2.94
C GLU A 77 -3.83 -8.78 2.09
N LEU A 78 -3.83 -7.47 1.86
CA LEU A 78 -2.74 -6.81 1.12
C LEU A 78 -1.41 -7.02 1.83
N THR A 79 -1.36 -6.81 3.14
CA THR A 79 -0.13 -6.98 3.91
C THR A 79 0.39 -8.41 3.78
N ARG A 80 -0.48 -9.39 3.92
CA ARG A 80 -0.09 -10.80 3.79
C ARG A 80 0.41 -11.12 2.38
N PHE A 81 -0.23 -10.52 1.37
CA PHE A 81 0.19 -10.73 -0.01
C PHE A 81 1.59 -10.15 -0.25
N ILE A 82 1.84 -8.95 0.26
CA ILE A 82 3.16 -8.34 0.11
C ILE A 82 4.21 -9.21 0.79
N GLU A 83 3.95 -9.65 2.02
CA GLU A 83 4.90 -10.53 2.73
C GLU A 83 5.21 -11.78 1.93
N ALA A 84 4.19 -12.42 1.38
CA ALA A 84 4.35 -13.69 0.68
C ALA A 84 5.11 -13.55 -0.63
N ASN A 85 5.10 -12.37 -1.22
CA ASN A 85 5.67 -12.14 -2.56
C ASN A 85 6.86 -11.20 -2.56
N HIS A 86 7.37 -10.85 -1.39
CA HIS A 86 8.49 -9.93 -1.27
C HIS A 86 9.82 -10.68 -1.36
N PRO A 87 10.83 -10.13 -2.04
CA PRO A 87 12.13 -10.82 -2.15
C PRO A 87 12.96 -10.79 -0.87
N TYR A 88 12.66 -9.89 0.08
CA TYR A 88 13.41 -9.83 1.32
C TYR A 88 12.86 -10.81 2.35
N GLU A 89 13.76 -11.33 3.19
CA GLU A 89 13.35 -12.18 4.30
C GLU A 89 12.48 -11.43 5.30
N THR A 90 12.86 -10.20 5.61
CA THR A 90 12.13 -9.36 6.55
C THR A 90 11.86 -8.01 5.87
N PRO A 91 10.80 -7.92 5.07
CA PRO A 91 10.53 -6.68 4.36
C PRO A 91 9.97 -5.59 5.27
N GLU A 92 10.23 -4.36 4.91
CA GLU A 92 9.55 -3.23 5.53
C GLU A 92 8.12 -3.20 5.00
N ILE A 93 7.15 -3.34 5.89
CA ILE A 93 5.74 -3.20 5.54
C ILE A 93 5.12 -2.42 6.67
N VAL A 94 4.81 -1.16 6.41
CA VAL A 94 4.26 -0.25 7.43
C VAL A 94 2.95 0.27 6.91
N SER A 95 1.92 0.21 7.72
CA SER A 95 0.60 0.68 7.31
C SER A 95 0.02 1.61 8.36
N TRP A 96 -0.84 2.50 7.90
CA TRP A 96 -1.58 3.38 8.79
C TRP A 96 -2.88 3.76 8.12
N GLN A 97 -3.84 4.11 8.96
CA GLN A 97 -5.14 4.55 8.51
C GLN A 97 -5.10 6.05 8.28
N ALA A 98 -5.76 6.51 7.22
CA ALA A 98 -5.81 7.92 6.89
C ALA A 98 -7.21 8.27 6.43
N ASP A 99 -7.54 9.56 6.49
CA ASP A 99 -8.82 10.06 6.00
C ASP A 99 -8.63 10.58 4.59
N ALA A 100 -9.34 10.00 3.63
CA ALA A 100 -9.35 10.49 2.26
C ALA A 100 -10.59 11.34 2.06
N SER A 101 -10.58 12.20 1.04
CA SER A 101 -11.80 12.88 0.65
C SER A 101 -12.87 11.85 0.33
N ALA A 102 -14.14 12.24 0.51
CA ALA A 102 -15.24 11.30 0.32
C ALA A 102 -15.20 10.63 -1.06
N ALA A 103 -15.00 11.41 -2.11
CA ALA A 103 -14.99 10.87 -3.46
C ALA A 103 -13.82 9.92 -3.70
N TYR A 104 -12.62 10.31 -3.26
CA TYR A 104 -11.43 9.48 -3.47
C TYR A 104 -11.51 8.19 -2.65
N GLY A 105 -11.94 8.29 -1.41
CA GLY A 105 -12.08 7.12 -0.56
C GLY A 105 -13.13 6.15 -1.06
N GLN A 106 -14.24 6.66 -1.62
CA GLN A 106 -15.26 5.81 -2.21
C GLN A 106 -14.73 5.09 -3.45
N TRP A 107 -13.91 5.79 -4.23
CA TRP A 107 -13.28 5.17 -5.39
C TRP A 107 -12.33 4.04 -4.96
N ILE A 108 -11.53 4.28 -3.91
CA ILE A 108 -10.65 3.23 -3.39
C ILE A 108 -11.46 2.03 -2.94
N THR A 109 -12.56 2.27 -2.22
CA THR A 109 -13.40 1.18 -1.73
C THR A 109 -13.99 0.39 -2.89
N ALA A 110 -14.49 1.08 -3.91
CA ALA A 110 -15.09 0.41 -5.06
C ALA A 110 -14.09 -0.44 -5.82
N GLU A 111 -12.87 0.07 -6.01
CA GLU A 111 -11.87 -0.63 -6.82
C GLU A 111 -11.21 -1.78 -6.08
N THR A 112 -11.42 -1.88 -4.77
CA THR A 112 -10.85 -2.97 -3.98
C THR A 112 -11.89 -3.96 -3.49
N GLN A 113 -13.10 -3.90 -3.99
CA GLN A 113 -14.14 -4.85 -3.63
C GLN A 113 -13.79 -6.23 -4.17
N ARG A 114 -14.15 -7.25 -3.38
CA ARG A 114 -13.97 -8.62 -3.84
C ARG A 114 -14.90 -8.88 -5.00
N PRO A 115 -14.42 -9.60 -6.02
CA PRO A 115 -15.32 -10.00 -7.11
C PRO A 115 -16.45 -10.85 -6.57
N LEU A 116 -17.62 -10.70 -7.18
CA LEU A 116 -18.75 -11.57 -6.87
C LEU A 116 -18.49 -12.94 -7.48
N ASN A 117 -19.05 -13.96 -6.90
CA ASN A 117 -18.95 -15.34 -7.43
C ASN A 117 -17.56 -15.94 -7.36
N VAL A 118 -16.82 -15.62 -6.38
CA VAL A 118 -15.52 -16.26 -6.15
C VAL A 118 -15.52 -16.97 -4.84
#